data_8fc4ba6a10c085f8575b1af2c4471446
#
_entry.id   8fc4ba6a10c085f8575b1af2c4471446
#
_cell.length_a   1.000
_cell.length_b   1.000
_cell.length_c   1.000
_cell.angle_alpha   90.00
_cell.angle_beta   90.00
_cell.angle_gamma   90.00
#
_symmetry.space_group_name_H-M   'P 1'
#
loop_
_entity.id
_entity.type
_entity.pdbx_description
1 polymer ?
#
loop_
_entity_poly.entity_id
_entity_poly.type
_entity_poly.pdbx_seq_one_letter_code
_entity_poly.pdbx_strand_id
1 'polypeptide(L)'
;MHMVDKYVPQEIEKKWQKKWLEDKAFATKQDPDKKKYYVLEMFPYPSGNLHMGHVRNYSIGDVVARFKKMQGFNVIHPMGYDAFGMPAENAAIKHGIAPAKWTYSNIENMTRQQRELGLSYDWDKEVLTCREDYYKHTQKLFEIFYKRGLAYKKEAKVNWCDTCHTVLANEQVEEGRCWRCKNPVVKKNLSQWFFKI
;
A
#
# COMPACT_ATOMS: atom_id res chain seq x y z
N MET A 1 -36.93 -22.76 13.32
CA MET A 1 -35.68 -22.27 12.75
C MET A 1 -35.54 -22.96 11.40
N HIS A 2 -35.90 -22.26 10.29
CA HIS A 2 -35.73 -22.82 8.96
C HIS A 2 -34.24 -22.89 8.66
N MET A 3 -33.68 -24.08 8.57
CA MET A 3 -32.34 -24.25 8.00
C MET A 3 -32.42 -23.85 6.52
N VAL A 4 -31.55 -22.94 6.10
CA VAL A 4 -31.41 -22.63 4.68
C VAL A 4 -30.75 -23.86 4.04
N ASP A 5 -31.48 -24.58 3.20
CA ASP A 5 -31.00 -25.82 2.57
C ASP A 5 -29.78 -25.59 1.63
N LYS A 6 -29.46 -24.37 1.32
CA LYS A 6 -28.33 -24.01 0.44
C LYS A 6 -27.69 -22.68 0.85
N TYR A 7 -26.34 -22.67 0.92
CA TYR A 7 -25.58 -21.42 1.08
C TYR A 7 -25.68 -20.54 -0.17
N VAL A 8 -26.19 -19.30 0.02
CA VAL A 8 -26.33 -18.31 -1.04
C VAL A 8 -25.34 -17.17 -0.76
N PRO A 9 -24.12 -17.21 -1.34
CA PRO A 9 -23.05 -16.25 -1.02
C PRO A 9 -23.49 -14.79 -1.16
N GLN A 10 -24.17 -14.47 -2.26
CA GLN A 10 -24.56 -13.10 -2.61
C GLN A 10 -25.45 -12.41 -1.56
N GLU A 11 -26.22 -13.18 -0.80
CA GLU A 11 -27.08 -12.69 0.27
C GLU A 11 -26.38 -12.71 1.62
N ILE A 12 -25.78 -13.86 1.94
CA ILE A 12 -25.17 -14.10 3.25
C ILE A 12 -23.92 -13.24 3.45
N GLU A 13 -23.06 -13.15 2.45
CA GLU A 13 -21.83 -12.37 2.54
C GLU A 13 -22.13 -10.87 2.68
N LYS A 14 -23.02 -10.33 1.86
CA LYS A 14 -23.43 -8.91 1.96
C LYS A 14 -24.03 -8.56 3.32
N LYS A 15 -24.86 -9.46 3.87
CA LYS A 15 -25.44 -9.29 5.21
C LYS A 15 -24.34 -9.18 6.27
N TRP A 16 -23.35 -10.07 6.25
CA TRP A 16 -22.31 -10.10 7.25
C TRP A 16 -21.30 -8.97 7.07
N GLN A 17 -20.92 -8.63 5.85
CA GLN A 17 -20.04 -7.48 5.56
C GLN A 17 -20.65 -6.17 6.08
N LYS A 18 -21.96 -5.96 5.82
CA LYS A 18 -22.69 -4.81 6.36
C LYS A 18 -22.66 -4.80 7.89
N LYS A 19 -22.98 -5.93 8.53
CA LYS A 19 -22.99 -6.07 9.99
C LYS A 19 -21.62 -5.78 10.59
N TRP A 20 -20.54 -6.30 10.02
CA TRP A 20 -19.17 -6.06 10.52
C TRP A 20 -18.76 -4.60 10.43
N LEU A 21 -19.21 -3.87 9.42
CA LEU A 21 -18.98 -2.42 9.30
C LEU A 21 -19.76 -1.64 10.37
N GLU A 22 -21.05 -1.94 10.53
CA GLU A 22 -21.91 -1.28 11.50
C GLU A 22 -21.43 -1.51 12.94
N ASP A 23 -21.11 -2.75 13.28
CA ASP A 23 -20.63 -3.13 14.61
C ASP A 23 -19.15 -2.74 14.85
N LYS A 24 -18.44 -2.22 13.84
CA LYS A 24 -16.98 -2.01 13.89
C LYS A 24 -16.24 -3.25 14.39
N ALA A 25 -16.63 -4.42 13.90
CA ALA A 25 -16.23 -5.73 14.42
C ALA A 25 -14.71 -5.97 14.46
N PHE A 26 -13.95 -5.28 13.60
CA PHE A 26 -12.50 -5.40 13.50
C PHE A 26 -11.73 -4.18 14.01
N ALA A 27 -12.44 -3.14 14.49
CA ALA A 27 -11.79 -1.99 15.09
C ALA A 27 -11.03 -2.37 16.35
N THR A 28 -9.82 -1.86 16.48
CA THR A 28 -8.90 -2.16 17.59
C THR A 28 -8.83 -0.98 18.54
N LYS A 29 -9.15 -1.22 19.81
CA LYS A 29 -8.95 -0.28 20.89
C LYS A 29 -7.76 -0.70 21.74
N GLN A 30 -7.13 0.26 22.43
CA GLN A 30 -6.12 -0.09 23.41
C GLN A 30 -6.76 -0.92 24.52
N ASP A 31 -6.17 -2.08 24.80
CA ASP A 31 -6.60 -2.99 25.85
C ASP A 31 -5.31 -3.52 26.53
N PRO A 32 -4.97 -3.02 27.73
CA PRO A 32 -3.75 -3.40 28.42
C PRO A 32 -3.78 -4.87 28.90
N ASP A 33 -4.96 -5.44 29.09
CA ASP A 33 -5.13 -6.79 29.66
C ASP A 33 -5.02 -7.88 28.58
N LYS A 34 -5.00 -7.52 27.31
CA LYS A 34 -4.85 -8.46 26.21
C LYS A 34 -3.48 -8.43 25.57
N LYS A 35 -2.96 -9.60 25.24
CA LYS A 35 -1.74 -9.71 24.44
C LYS A 35 -1.96 -9.05 23.07
N LYS A 36 -1.04 -8.19 22.68
CA LYS A 36 -1.08 -7.48 21.38
C LYS A 36 -0.60 -8.42 20.29
N TYR A 37 -1.23 -8.31 19.13
CA TYR A 37 -0.79 -8.96 17.90
C TYR A 37 -0.93 -8.00 16.72
N TYR A 38 0.11 -7.89 15.92
CA TYR A 38 0.14 -7.01 14.76
C TYR A 38 0.25 -7.86 13.49
N VAL A 39 -0.72 -7.73 12.61
CA VAL A 39 -0.73 -8.34 11.28
C VAL A 39 -0.53 -7.23 10.27
N LEU A 40 0.53 -7.32 9.49
CA LEU A 40 0.84 -6.37 8.43
C LEU A 40 0.99 -7.10 7.12
N GLU A 41 0.33 -6.58 6.11
CA GLU A 41 0.44 -6.99 4.73
C GLU A 41 0.99 -5.85 3.90
N MET A 42 1.55 -6.18 2.73
CA MET A 42 2.06 -5.18 1.81
C MET A 42 0.92 -4.31 1.28
N PHE A 43 1.05 -3.00 1.43
CA PHE A 43 0.10 -2.05 0.87
C PHE A 43 0.16 -2.06 -0.66
N PRO A 44 -0.97 -2.13 -1.37
CA PRO A 44 -0.98 -2.09 -2.82
C PRO A 44 -0.66 -0.69 -3.35
N TYR A 45 -0.09 -0.64 -4.55
CA TYR A 45 0.01 0.59 -5.32
C TYR A 45 -1.35 0.92 -5.96
N PRO A 46 -1.93 2.12 -5.76
CA PRO A 46 -3.23 2.47 -6.34
C PRO A 46 -3.10 2.89 -7.81
N SER A 47 -2.67 1.96 -8.65
CA SER A 47 -2.45 2.17 -10.09
C SER A 47 -3.40 1.38 -10.98
N GLY A 48 -4.41 0.73 -10.41
CA GLY A 48 -5.40 -0.07 -11.13
C GLY A 48 -6.27 -0.91 -10.19
N ASN A 49 -6.75 -2.04 -10.66
CA ASN A 49 -7.53 -2.98 -9.88
C ASN A 49 -6.65 -3.93 -9.05
N LEU A 50 -7.22 -4.48 -7.99
CA LEU A 50 -6.64 -5.64 -7.33
C LEU A 50 -6.63 -6.84 -8.30
N HIS A 51 -5.68 -7.74 -8.11
CA HIS A 51 -5.54 -8.96 -8.89
C HIS A 51 -5.37 -10.17 -7.94
N MET A 52 -5.39 -11.39 -8.48
CA MET A 52 -5.33 -12.62 -7.68
C MET A 52 -4.11 -12.71 -6.76
N GLY A 53 -2.99 -12.07 -7.09
CA GLY A 53 -1.83 -11.97 -6.20
C GLY A 53 -2.14 -11.20 -4.92
N HIS A 54 -2.91 -10.12 -5.01
CA HIS A 54 -3.41 -9.38 -3.84
C HIS A 54 -4.38 -10.24 -3.01
N VAL A 55 -5.33 -10.92 -3.66
CA VAL A 55 -6.28 -11.80 -2.98
C VAL A 55 -5.54 -12.87 -2.18
N ARG A 56 -4.55 -13.53 -2.79
CA ARG A 56 -3.72 -14.53 -2.10
C ARG A 56 -3.01 -13.95 -0.88
N ASN A 57 -2.34 -12.80 -1.05
CA ASN A 57 -1.59 -12.16 0.04
C ASN A 57 -2.51 -11.80 1.21
N TYR A 58 -3.59 -11.10 0.91
CA TYR A 58 -4.51 -10.58 1.93
C TYR A 58 -5.34 -11.67 2.61
N SER A 59 -5.72 -12.73 1.90
CA SER A 59 -6.43 -13.87 2.50
C SER A 59 -5.58 -14.61 3.53
N ILE A 60 -4.27 -14.71 3.32
CA ILE A 60 -3.36 -15.36 4.29
C ILE A 60 -3.30 -14.54 5.58
N GLY A 61 -3.09 -13.24 5.48
CA GLY A 61 -3.06 -12.35 6.64
C GLY A 61 -4.40 -12.28 7.36
N ASP A 62 -5.50 -12.25 6.62
CA ASP A 62 -6.85 -12.24 7.17
C ASP A 62 -7.15 -13.49 8.02
N VAL A 63 -6.75 -14.67 7.55
CA VAL A 63 -6.85 -15.91 8.33
C VAL A 63 -6.07 -15.80 9.63
N VAL A 64 -4.84 -15.32 9.60
CA VAL A 64 -4.00 -15.13 10.79
C VAL A 64 -4.65 -14.13 11.76
N ALA A 65 -5.13 -12.99 11.24
CA ALA A 65 -5.77 -11.97 12.05
C ALA A 65 -7.01 -12.49 12.78
N ARG A 66 -7.90 -13.17 12.05
CA ARG A 66 -9.11 -13.78 12.63
C ARG A 66 -8.78 -14.87 13.64
N PHE A 67 -7.83 -15.74 13.33
CA PHE A 67 -7.40 -16.81 14.23
C PHE A 67 -6.84 -16.23 15.54
N LYS A 68 -5.99 -15.23 15.47
CA LYS A 68 -5.45 -14.56 16.66
C LYS A 68 -6.52 -13.86 17.48
N LYS A 69 -7.48 -13.24 16.81
CA LYS A 69 -8.64 -12.63 17.49
C LYS A 69 -9.48 -13.68 18.22
N MET A 70 -9.73 -14.83 17.61
CA MET A 70 -10.42 -15.95 18.25
C MET A 70 -9.67 -16.50 19.47
N GLN A 71 -8.32 -16.41 19.48
CA GLN A 71 -7.48 -16.77 20.62
C GLN A 71 -7.48 -15.70 21.73
N GLY A 72 -8.24 -14.62 21.61
CA GLY A 72 -8.33 -13.56 22.62
C GLY A 72 -7.26 -12.47 22.53
N PHE A 73 -6.43 -12.46 21.48
CA PHE A 73 -5.46 -11.37 21.29
C PHE A 73 -6.16 -10.05 20.92
N ASN A 74 -5.54 -8.93 21.31
CA ASN A 74 -5.86 -7.62 20.78
C ASN A 74 -5.11 -7.43 19.45
N VAL A 75 -5.82 -7.64 18.35
CA VAL A 75 -5.22 -7.69 17.01
C VAL A 75 -5.35 -6.34 16.31
N ILE A 76 -4.23 -5.76 15.90
CA ILE A 76 -4.17 -4.66 14.94
C ILE A 76 -3.93 -5.28 13.55
N HIS A 77 -4.87 -5.07 12.64
CA HIS A 77 -4.82 -5.50 11.23
C HIS A 77 -5.16 -4.31 10.34
N PRO A 78 -4.21 -3.40 10.09
CA PRO A 78 -4.45 -2.21 9.28
C PRO A 78 -4.33 -2.53 7.80
N MET A 79 -4.93 -1.70 6.97
CA MET A 79 -4.68 -1.64 5.53
C MET A 79 -4.31 -0.22 5.13
N GLY A 80 -3.64 -0.09 4.02
CA GLY A 80 -3.29 1.20 3.45
C GLY A 80 -2.94 1.09 1.97
N TYR A 81 -2.44 2.20 1.42
CA TYR A 81 -2.04 2.29 0.02
C TYR A 81 -0.70 2.99 -0.07
N ASP A 82 0.23 2.36 -0.78
CA ASP A 82 1.51 2.98 -1.15
C ASP A 82 1.25 3.87 -2.37
N ALA A 83 0.84 5.10 -2.08
CA ALA A 83 0.17 5.98 -3.03
C ALA A 83 1.07 7.05 -3.66
N PHE A 84 2.34 7.12 -3.28
CA PHE A 84 3.34 7.93 -3.95
C PHE A 84 4.11 7.12 -4.99
N GLY A 85 4.64 7.83 -5.98
CA GLY A 85 5.63 7.31 -6.90
C GLY A 85 5.15 7.17 -8.34
N MET A 86 6.09 6.76 -9.17
CA MET A 86 5.96 6.71 -10.62
C MET A 86 4.84 5.82 -11.18
N PRO A 87 4.46 4.70 -10.58
CA PRO A 87 3.39 3.88 -11.17
C PRO A 87 2.07 4.63 -11.28
N ALA A 88 1.68 5.38 -10.25
CA ALA A 88 0.46 6.18 -10.27
C ALA A 88 0.59 7.40 -11.21
N GLU A 89 1.75 8.08 -11.18
CA GLU A 89 2.02 9.23 -12.04
C GLU A 89 2.02 8.84 -13.53
N ASN A 90 2.71 7.77 -13.90
CA ASN A 90 2.75 7.29 -15.29
C ASN A 90 1.37 6.84 -15.79
N ALA A 91 0.59 6.19 -14.93
CA ALA A 91 -0.80 5.83 -15.27
C ALA A 91 -1.65 7.08 -15.50
N ALA A 92 -1.53 8.09 -14.63
CA ALA A 92 -2.24 9.36 -14.75
C ALA A 92 -1.87 10.10 -16.05
N ILE A 93 -0.57 10.17 -16.38
CA ILE A 93 -0.08 10.76 -17.64
C ILE A 93 -0.67 10.01 -18.84
N LYS A 94 -0.61 8.66 -18.84
CA LYS A 94 -1.15 7.83 -19.92
C LYS A 94 -2.64 8.06 -20.16
N HIS A 95 -3.39 8.31 -19.10
CA HIS A 95 -4.85 8.53 -19.18
C HIS A 95 -5.25 10.01 -19.28
N GLY A 96 -4.29 10.94 -19.28
CA GLY A 96 -4.57 12.38 -19.33
C GLY A 96 -5.32 12.91 -18.11
N ILE A 97 -5.11 12.33 -16.94
CA ILE A 97 -5.81 12.65 -15.70
C ILE A 97 -4.81 13.18 -14.67
N ALA A 98 -5.20 14.11 -13.82
CA ALA A 98 -4.34 14.57 -12.72
C ALA A 98 -3.97 13.39 -11.79
N PRO A 99 -2.66 13.23 -11.38
CA PRO A 99 -2.21 12.12 -10.55
C PRO A 99 -3.03 11.92 -9.27
N ALA A 100 -3.36 12.99 -8.57
CA ALA A 100 -4.19 12.91 -7.37
C ALA A 100 -5.58 12.30 -7.65
N LYS A 101 -6.25 12.78 -8.70
CA LYS A 101 -7.58 12.27 -9.08
C LYS A 101 -7.52 10.78 -9.44
N TRP A 102 -6.52 10.38 -10.21
CA TRP A 102 -6.30 8.98 -10.57
C TRP A 102 -6.05 8.11 -9.33
N THR A 103 -5.14 8.55 -8.46
CA THR A 103 -4.75 7.84 -7.25
C THR A 103 -5.94 7.62 -6.31
N TYR A 104 -6.68 8.68 -5.97
CA TYR A 104 -7.83 8.56 -5.06
C TYR A 104 -8.95 7.72 -5.66
N SER A 105 -9.23 7.81 -6.95
CA SER A 105 -10.22 6.94 -7.62
C SER A 105 -9.83 5.46 -7.55
N ASN A 106 -8.56 5.13 -7.71
CA ASN A 106 -8.10 3.75 -7.56
C ASN A 106 -8.14 3.27 -6.11
N ILE A 107 -7.80 4.12 -5.14
CA ILE A 107 -7.93 3.80 -3.71
C ILE A 107 -9.37 3.45 -3.38
N GLU A 108 -10.32 4.29 -3.78
CA GLU A 108 -11.75 4.05 -3.55
C GLU A 108 -12.20 2.70 -4.14
N ASN A 109 -11.80 2.42 -5.39
CA ASN A 109 -12.12 1.15 -6.02
C ASN A 109 -11.48 -0.06 -5.33
N MET A 110 -10.21 0.04 -4.94
CA MET A 110 -9.52 -1.04 -4.23
C MET A 110 -10.12 -1.27 -2.83
N THR A 111 -10.46 -0.19 -2.11
CA THR A 111 -11.16 -0.29 -0.81
C THR A 111 -12.49 -1.02 -0.97
N ARG A 112 -13.26 -0.70 -2.00
CA ARG A 112 -14.51 -1.41 -2.30
C ARG A 112 -14.26 -2.91 -2.56
N GLN A 113 -13.26 -3.25 -3.38
CA GLN A 113 -12.90 -4.64 -3.68
C GLN A 113 -12.47 -5.41 -2.41
N GLN A 114 -11.68 -4.78 -1.53
CA GLN A 114 -11.25 -5.40 -0.26
C GLN A 114 -12.41 -5.61 0.71
N ARG A 115 -13.36 -4.68 0.75
CA ARG A 115 -14.59 -4.82 1.55
C ARG A 115 -15.48 -5.92 1.01
N GLU A 116 -15.61 -6.06 -0.31
CA GLU A 116 -16.35 -7.15 -0.95
C GLU A 116 -15.71 -8.52 -0.72
N LEU A 117 -14.38 -8.60 -0.57
CA LEU A 117 -13.69 -9.81 -0.12
C LEU A 117 -13.97 -10.13 1.36
N GLY A 118 -14.54 -9.21 2.12
CA GLY A 118 -14.85 -9.42 3.53
C GLY A 118 -13.64 -9.45 4.45
N LEU A 119 -12.54 -8.82 4.08
CA LEU A 119 -11.30 -8.80 4.86
C LEU A 119 -11.47 -8.07 6.20
N SER A 120 -10.82 -8.59 7.25
CA SER A 120 -10.97 -8.12 8.64
C SER A 120 -10.05 -6.95 9.00
N TYR A 121 -9.96 -5.98 8.11
CA TYR A 121 -9.15 -4.79 8.36
C TYR A 121 -9.80 -3.82 9.35
N ASP A 122 -8.97 -3.18 10.16
CA ASP A 122 -9.35 -2.03 10.96
C ASP A 122 -9.38 -0.77 10.09
N TRP A 123 -10.52 -0.51 9.46
CA TRP A 123 -10.70 0.61 8.53
C TRP A 123 -10.58 1.99 9.21
N ASP A 124 -10.69 2.07 10.54
CA ASP A 124 -10.42 3.31 11.29
C ASP A 124 -8.90 3.62 11.33
N LYS A 125 -8.06 2.68 10.92
CA LYS A 125 -6.59 2.79 10.84
C LYS A 125 -6.05 2.66 9.43
N GLU A 126 -6.84 3.07 8.45
CA GLU A 126 -6.40 3.13 7.06
C GLU A 126 -5.23 4.11 6.87
N VAL A 127 -4.21 3.70 6.12
CA VAL A 127 -3.01 4.49 5.84
C VAL A 127 -2.94 4.85 4.36
N LEU A 128 -2.88 6.15 4.06
CA LEU A 128 -2.61 6.65 2.72
C LEU A 128 -1.28 7.40 2.73
N THR A 129 -0.25 6.82 2.14
CA THR A 129 1.11 7.39 2.21
C THR A 129 1.23 8.75 1.52
N CYS A 130 0.31 9.09 0.61
CA CYS A 130 0.25 10.38 -0.08
C CYS A 130 -0.47 11.48 0.72
N ARG A 131 -1.03 11.18 1.89
CA ARG A 131 -1.70 12.19 2.71
C ARG A 131 -0.70 12.93 3.61
N GLU A 132 -1.02 14.17 3.89
CA GLU A 132 -0.19 15.05 4.72
C GLU A 132 0.00 14.50 6.14
N ASP A 133 -1.03 13.91 6.72
CA ASP A 133 -0.97 13.30 8.05
C ASP A 133 0.04 12.14 8.13
N TYR A 134 0.38 11.52 6.99
CA TYR A 134 1.39 10.48 6.89
C TYR A 134 2.76 11.03 6.45
N TYR A 135 2.86 11.71 5.29
CA TYR A 135 4.17 12.05 4.73
C TYR A 135 4.93 13.11 5.53
N LYS A 136 4.27 13.90 6.38
CA LYS A 136 4.94 14.80 7.33
C LYS A 136 5.98 14.08 8.20
N HIS A 137 5.73 12.80 8.54
CA HIS A 137 6.68 12.01 9.32
C HIS A 137 7.90 11.63 8.50
N THR A 138 7.73 11.32 7.22
CA THR A 138 8.83 11.07 6.28
C THR A 138 9.67 12.34 6.07
N GLN A 139 9.03 13.49 5.91
CA GLN A 139 9.72 14.79 5.81
C GLN A 139 10.50 15.09 7.09
N LYS A 140 9.93 14.81 8.25
CA LYS A 140 10.60 15.01 9.55
C LYS A 140 11.83 14.13 9.68
N LEU A 141 11.74 12.87 9.25
CA LEU A 141 12.87 11.94 9.25
C LEU A 141 14.00 12.44 8.32
N PHE A 142 13.65 12.91 7.12
CA PHE A 142 14.61 13.52 6.19
C PHE A 142 15.32 14.72 6.81
N GLU A 143 14.58 15.62 7.47
CA GLU A 143 15.15 16.76 8.19
C GLU A 143 16.19 16.34 9.24
N ILE A 144 15.87 15.29 10.02
CA ILE A 144 16.79 14.75 11.03
C ILE A 144 18.06 14.22 10.36
N PHE A 145 17.94 13.49 9.27
CA PHE A 145 19.08 12.97 8.52
C PHE A 145 19.93 14.10 7.94
N TYR A 146 19.31 15.12 7.38
CA TYR A 146 20.01 16.27 6.86
C TYR A 146 20.77 17.02 7.96
N LYS A 147 20.14 17.33 9.09
CA LYS A 147 20.76 18.01 10.23
C LYS A 147 21.93 17.22 10.83
N ARG A 148 21.91 15.90 10.71
CA ARG A 148 22.98 15.00 11.17
C ARG A 148 24.07 14.74 10.11
N GLY A 149 23.98 15.36 8.93
CA GLY A 149 24.92 15.13 7.83
C GLY A 149 24.81 13.76 7.16
N LEU A 150 23.72 13.03 7.43
CA LEU A 150 23.45 11.73 6.81
C LEU A 150 22.76 11.87 5.45
N ALA A 151 22.02 12.95 5.23
CA ALA A 151 21.48 13.31 3.91
C ALA A 151 22.29 14.49 3.34
N TYR A 152 22.73 14.37 2.10
CA TYR A 152 23.53 15.39 1.42
C TYR A 152 23.21 15.42 -0.07
N LYS A 153 23.45 16.55 -0.71
CA LYS A 153 23.21 16.75 -2.13
C LYS A 153 24.54 16.84 -2.88
N LYS A 154 24.68 16.10 -3.95
CA LYS A 154 25.85 16.21 -4.84
C LYS A 154 25.48 15.87 -6.28
N GLU A 155 26.30 16.34 -7.20
CA GLU A 155 26.26 15.89 -8.58
C GLU A 155 26.96 14.53 -8.71
N ALA A 156 26.27 13.56 -9.31
CA ALA A 156 26.81 12.22 -9.53
C ALA A 156 26.27 11.62 -10.82
N LYS A 157 27.04 10.68 -11.36
CA LYS A 157 26.58 9.83 -12.48
C LYS A 157 25.56 8.83 -11.96
N VAL A 158 24.37 8.86 -12.53
CA VAL A 158 23.28 7.94 -12.22
C VAL A 158 22.87 7.15 -13.47
N ASN A 159 22.25 6.01 -13.28
CA ASN A 159 21.61 5.30 -14.38
C ASN A 159 20.32 6.04 -14.74
N TRP A 160 20.17 6.42 -15.97
CA TRP A 160 19.02 7.16 -16.47
C TRP A 160 18.32 6.40 -17.60
N CYS A 161 17.01 6.30 -17.51
CA CYS A 161 16.17 5.77 -18.58
C CYS A 161 15.43 6.92 -19.27
N ASP A 162 15.78 7.19 -20.54
CA ASP A 162 15.14 8.27 -21.31
C ASP A 162 13.65 8.01 -21.58
N THR A 163 13.26 6.74 -21.74
CA THR A 163 11.86 6.36 -21.99
C THR A 163 10.98 6.51 -20.75
N CYS A 164 11.50 6.13 -19.58
CA CYS A 164 10.77 6.25 -18.31
C CYS A 164 10.99 7.60 -17.61
N HIS A 165 11.88 8.45 -18.14
CA HIS A 165 12.28 9.74 -17.58
C HIS A 165 12.64 9.65 -16.09
N THR A 166 13.46 8.64 -15.72
CA THR A 166 13.76 8.37 -14.31
C THR A 166 15.19 7.88 -14.09
N VAL A 167 15.65 8.10 -12.85
CA VAL A 167 16.85 7.46 -12.31
C VAL A 167 16.54 6.03 -11.93
N LEU A 168 17.49 5.13 -12.18
CA LEU A 168 17.39 3.71 -11.84
C LEU A 168 18.47 3.33 -10.84
N ALA A 169 18.12 2.54 -9.83
CA ALA A 169 19.08 1.84 -8.99
C ALA A 169 19.84 0.79 -9.83
N ASN A 170 20.99 0.33 -9.35
CA ASN A 170 21.80 -0.65 -10.09
C ASN A 170 21.01 -1.95 -10.35
N GLU A 171 20.22 -2.38 -9.37
CA GLU A 171 19.39 -3.59 -9.45
C GLU A 171 18.23 -3.46 -10.47
N GLN A 172 17.95 -2.25 -10.92
CA GLN A 172 16.93 -1.95 -11.92
C GLN A 172 17.49 -1.86 -13.34
N VAL A 173 18.79 -2.13 -13.48
CA VAL A 173 19.47 -2.21 -14.79
C VAL A 173 19.86 -3.65 -15.06
N GLU A 174 19.13 -4.29 -15.95
CA GLU A 174 19.33 -5.67 -16.37
C GLU A 174 20.01 -5.66 -17.74
N GLU A 175 21.23 -6.19 -17.85
CA GLU A 175 22.00 -6.23 -19.09
C GLU A 175 22.10 -4.88 -19.84
N GLY A 176 22.28 -3.79 -19.08
CA GLY A 176 22.35 -2.43 -19.64
C GLY A 176 21.00 -1.85 -20.06
N ARG A 177 19.90 -2.51 -19.72
CA ARG A 177 18.53 -2.12 -20.06
C ARG A 177 17.70 -1.82 -18.82
N CYS A 178 16.71 -0.95 -18.98
CA CYS A 178 15.74 -0.66 -17.92
C CYS A 178 14.88 -1.91 -17.64
N TRP A 179 14.80 -2.32 -16.40
CA TRP A 179 14.00 -3.48 -15.95
C TRP A 179 12.52 -3.39 -16.36
N ARG A 180 12.00 -2.15 -16.50
CA ARG A 180 10.59 -1.87 -16.80
C ARG A 180 10.29 -1.82 -18.31
N CYS A 181 10.96 -0.93 -19.05
CA CYS A 181 10.66 -0.69 -20.46
C CYS A 181 11.61 -1.43 -21.43
N LYS A 182 12.64 -2.10 -20.87
CA LYS A 182 13.68 -2.84 -21.62
C LYS A 182 14.51 -2.01 -22.62
N ASN A 183 14.34 -0.67 -22.60
CA ASN A 183 15.16 0.24 -23.40
C ASN A 183 16.56 0.43 -22.79
N PRO A 184 17.56 0.80 -23.58
CA PRO A 184 18.92 1.06 -23.09
C PRO A 184 18.95 2.11 -21.99
N VAL A 185 19.83 1.92 -21.03
CA VAL A 185 20.09 2.86 -19.93
C VAL A 185 21.37 3.62 -20.19
N VAL A 186 21.34 4.93 -19.97
CA VAL A 186 22.50 5.80 -20.13
C VAL A 186 23.00 6.32 -18.77
N LYS A 187 24.27 6.73 -18.71
CA LYS A 187 24.80 7.41 -17.54
C LYS A 187 24.59 8.91 -17.71
N LYS A 188 23.95 9.56 -16.75
CA LYS A 188 23.68 11.01 -16.76
C LYS A 188 24.15 11.65 -15.46
N ASN A 189 24.81 12.80 -15.56
CA ASN A 189 25.16 13.59 -14.38
C ASN A 189 23.91 14.35 -13.91
N LEU A 190 23.51 14.10 -12.66
CA LEU A 190 22.38 14.78 -12.04
C LEU A 190 22.73 15.18 -10.61
N SER A 191 22.22 16.34 -10.19
CA SER A 191 22.25 16.75 -8.79
C SER A 191 21.15 15.98 -8.03
N GLN A 192 21.57 15.10 -7.11
CA GLN A 192 20.70 14.18 -6.39
C GLN A 192 20.95 14.24 -4.89
N TRP A 193 19.93 13.87 -4.12
CA TRP A 193 20.07 13.58 -2.71
C TRP A 193 20.61 12.16 -2.50
N PHE A 194 21.54 12.07 -1.57
CA PHE A 194 22.15 10.81 -1.15
C PHE A 194 22.03 10.63 0.36
N PHE A 195 21.94 9.40 0.79
CA PHE A 195 22.08 9.03 2.18
C PHE A 195 23.45 8.38 2.42
N LYS A 196 24.03 8.70 3.55
CA LYS A 196 25.27 8.13 4.04
C LYS A 196 24.96 6.88 4.86
N ILE A 197 24.98 5.72 4.21
CA ILE A 197 24.68 4.41 4.80
C ILE A 197 25.94 3.55 4.85
#